data_219b57a9a4c5fce05a726abb8e4cd376
#
_entry.id   219b57a9a4c5fce05a726abb8e4cd376
#
_cell.length_a   1.000
_cell.length_b   1.000
_cell.length_c   1.000
_cell.angle_alpha   90.00
_cell.angle_beta   90.00
_cell.angle_gamma   90.00
#
_symmetry.space_group_name_H-M   'P 1'
#
loop_
_entity.id
_entity.type
_entity.pdbx_description
1 polymer ?
#
loop_
_entity_poly.entity_id
_entity_poly.type
_entity_poly.pdbx_seq_one_letter_code
_entity_poly.pdbx_strand_id
1 'polypeptide(L)'
;MTLKLCGFAASNYYNKIKLQLLEKGVAFEEELVWTGTSEATLVDRSPLGKVPFLDTPQGPISESMACAEYIEDIFPQNRLLPEDPYAAAKVRELIIYSELHLELVARQLYPEAFFGGKVSDGTKERTYKLLRKGVAAFARLTRFAPFIAGPQFTLADCAAIVHLPLVSMVSKMIYGDDVLAELPMKDYIGLMNERATVKSVNADRKASTELMLAASLTKK
;
A
#
# COMPACT_ATOMS: atom_id res chain seq x y z
N MET A 1 19.63 -4.23 16.50
CA MET A 1 19.23 -5.04 15.35
C MET A 1 18.73 -4.06 14.32
N THR A 2 19.37 -3.93 13.17
CA THR A 2 18.97 -2.94 12.16
C THR A 2 18.17 -3.69 11.09
N LEU A 3 16.88 -3.33 10.93
CA LEU A 3 16.06 -3.77 9.81
C LEU A 3 16.39 -2.94 8.57
N LYS A 4 16.39 -3.56 7.42
CA LYS A 4 16.49 -2.85 6.15
C LYS A 4 15.22 -3.04 5.34
N LEU A 5 14.55 -1.94 4.99
CA LEU A 5 13.40 -1.94 4.11
C LEU A 5 13.86 -1.76 2.66
N CYS A 6 13.63 -2.77 1.84
CA CYS A 6 14.10 -2.84 0.47
C CYS A 6 12.96 -2.56 -0.52
N GLY A 7 13.20 -1.63 -1.44
CA GLY A 7 12.23 -1.22 -2.44
C GLY A 7 12.38 0.24 -2.87
N PHE A 8 11.29 0.87 -3.26
CA PHE A 8 11.27 2.27 -3.70
C PHE A 8 9.96 2.97 -3.32
N ALA A 9 10.06 4.26 -3.01
CA ALA A 9 8.95 5.01 -2.43
C ALA A 9 7.76 5.31 -3.38
N ALA A 10 7.86 5.06 -4.70
CA ALA A 10 6.69 5.08 -5.57
C ALA A 10 5.78 3.85 -5.40
N SER A 11 6.27 2.78 -4.73
CA SER A 11 5.46 1.59 -4.44
C SER A 11 4.55 1.82 -3.23
N ASN A 12 3.25 1.66 -3.42
CA ASN A 12 2.26 1.73 -2.34
C ASN A 12 2.49 0.67 -1.25
N TYR A 13 2.86 -0.56 -1.62
CA TYR A 13 3.16 -1.62 -0.66
C TYR A 13 4.43 -1.32 0.16
N TYR A 14 5.46 -0.71 -0.47
CA TYR A 14 6.63 -0.22 0.25
C TYR A 14 6.24 0.84 1.29
N ASN A 15 5.42 1.79 0.89
CA ASN A 15 4.98 2.87 1.75
C ASN A 15 4.10 2.39 2.92
N LYS A 16 3.36 1.28 2.77
CA LYS A 16 2.64 0.65 3.89
C LYS A 16 3.61 0.25 5.00
N ILE A 17 4.70 -0.42 4.67
CA ILE A 17 5.70 -0.88 5.63
C ILE A 17 6.52 0.29 6.18
N LYS A 18 6.92 1.23 5.32
CA LYS A 18 7.61 2.44 5.75
C LYS A 18 6.78 3.23 6.77
N LEU A 19 5.50 3.42 6.51
CA LEU A 19 4.59 4.11 7.42
C LEU A 19 4.45 3.37 8.75
N GLN A 20 4.32 2.04 8.74
CA GLN A 20 4.30 1.23 9.97
C GLN A 20 5.57 1.44 10.81
N LEU A 21 6.75 1.35 10.21
CA LEU A 21 8.03 1.55 10.91
C LEU A 21 8.13 2.94 11.53
N LEU A 22 7.74 3.97 10.78
CA LEU A 22 7.73 5.36 11.25
C LEU A 22 6.73 5.57 12.40
N GLU A 23 5.51 5.05 12.30
CA GLU A 23 4.48 5.17 13.35
C GLU A 23 4.87 4.42 14.64
N LYS A 24 5.59 3.33 14.50
CA LYS A 24 6.14 2.59 15.65
C LYS A 24 7.40 3.25 16.24
N GLY A 25 8.00 4.22 15.56
CA GLY A 25 9.28 4.83 15.96
C GLY A 25 10.46 3.88 15.87
N VAL A 26 10.39 2.89 14.99
CA VAL A 26 11.47 1.91 14.76
C VAL A 26 12.51 2.50 13.84
N ALA A 27 13.79 2.43 14.25
CA ALA A 27 14.91 2.77 13.37
C ALA A 27 15.12 1.66 12.32
N PHE A 28 15.28 2.06 11.07
CA PHE A 28 15.53 1.16 9.94
C PHE A 28 16.40 1.83 8.88
N GLU A 29 17.03 1.03 8.04
CA GLU A 29 17.72 1.48 6.83
C GLU A 29 16.79 1.29 5.61
N GLU A 30 16.99 2.14 4.59
CA GLU A 30 16.32 1.99 3.32
C GLU A 30 17.32 1.54 2.25
N GLU A 31 16.97 0.51 1.47
CA GLU A 31 17.73 0.06 0.30
C GLU A 31 16.89 0.25 -0.96
N LEU A 32 17.41 1.05 -1.89
CA LEU A 32 16.74 1.25 -3.18
C LEU A 32 16.85 -0.02 -4.04
N VAL A 33 15.73 -0.67 -4.28
CA VAL A 33 15.64 -1.87 -5.13
C VAL A 33 14.54 -1.66 -6.15
N TRP A 34 14.89 -1.72 -7.45
CA TRP A 34 13.92 -1.62 -8.54
C TRP A 34 13.37 -2.99 -8.92
N THR A 35 12.09 -3.03 -9.33
CA THR A 35 11.46 -4.23 -9.90
C THR A 35 11.69 -4.31 -11.41
N GLY A 36 11.47 -5.50 -12.00
CA GLY A 36 11.57 -5.69 -13.44
C GLY A 36 12.99 -6.00 -13.94
N THR A 37 13.94 -6.18 -13.02
CA THR A 37 15.24 -6.77 -13.34
C THR A 37 15.19 -8.27 -13.08
N SER A 38 15.78 -9.06 -13.95
CA SER A 38 15.96 -10.51 -13.78
C SER A 38 17.20 -10.84 -12.95
N GLU A 39 17.63 -9.91 -12.08
CA GLU A 39 18.81 -10.13 -11.24
C GLU A 39 18.54 -11.26 -10.25
N ALA A 40 19.35 -12.30 -10.30
CA ALA A 40 19.25 -13.45 -9.41
C ALA A 40 19.24 -13.02 -7.92
N THR A 41 20.00 -11.99 -7.57
CA THR A 41 20.05 -11.39 -6.22
C THR A 41 18.73 -10.86 -5.72
N LEU A 42 17.85 -10.35 -6.59
CA LEU A 42 16.52 -9.92 -6.20
C LEU A 42 15.60 -11.10 -5.94
N VAL A 43 15.62 -12.10 -6.82
CA VAL A 43 14.75 -13.29 -6.73
C VAL A 43 15.10 -14.14 -5.51
N ASP A 44 16.37 -14.20 -5.13
CA ASP A 44 16.80 -14.89 -3.89
C ASP A 44 16.26 -14.23 -2.62
N ARG A 45 16.04 -12.90 -2.64
CA ARG A 45 15.50 -12.13 -1.51
C ARG A 45 13.97 -11.96 -1.58
N SER A 46 13.42 -11.88 -2.78
CA SER A 46 11.99 -11.75 -3.05
C SER A 46 11.63 -12.62 -4.24
N PRO A 47 11.12 -13.84 -4.03
CA PRO A 47 10.95 -14.86 -5.09
C PRO A 47 10.10 -14.44 -6.29
N LEU A 48 9.19 -13.49 -6.10
CA LEU A 48 8.41 -12.92 -7.20
C LEU A 48 9.06 -11.68 -7.84
N GLY A 49 10.28 -11.31 -7.43
CA GLY A 49 10.95 -10.09 -7.90
C GLY A 49 10.18 -8.81 -7.56
N LYS A 50 9.40 -8.81 -6.46
CA LYS A 50 8.56 -7.69 -6.05
C LYS A 50 9.13 -6.99 -4.83
N VAL A 51 8.64 -5.77 -4.60
CA VAL A 51 8.93 -4.95 -3.43
C VAL A 51 7.63 -4.57 -2.71
N PRO A 52 7.67 -4.32 -1.38
CA PRO A 52 8.82 -4.38 -0.50
C PRO A 52 9.22 -5.80 -0.09
N PHE A 53 10.42 -5.89 0.44
CA PHE A 53 10.81 -6.97 1.33
C PHE A 53 11.67 -6.39 2.46
N LEU A 54 11.72 -7.08 3.59
CA LEU A 54 12.62 -6.76 4.70
C LEU A 54 13.88 -7.62 4.59
N ASP A 55 15.03 -6.99 4.79
CA ASP A 55 16.27 -7.71 5.04
C ASP A 55 16.51 -7.73 6.55
N THR A 56 16.61 -8.92 7.12
CA THR A 56 16.77 -9.14 8.55
C THR A 56 18.05 -9.94 8.83
N PRO A 57 18.58 -9.94 10.04
CA PRO A 57 19.73 -10.77 10.40
C PRO A 57 19.51 -12.29 10.21
N GLN A 58 18.26 -12.75 10.15
CA GLN A 58 17.90 -14.13 9.91
C GLN A 58 17.69 -14.45 8.43
N GLY A 59 17.59 -13.44 7.57
CA GLY A 59 17.32 -13.55 6.15
C GLY A 59 16.19 -12.64 5.68
N PRO A 60 15.90 -12.61 4.38
CA PRO A 60 14.88 -11.75 3.80
C PRO A 60 13.46 -12.27 4.10
N ILE A 61 12.51 -11.35 4.22
CA ILE A 61 11.07 -11.62 4.33
C ILE A 61 10.36 -10.85 3.23
N SER A 62 9.76 -11.55 2.28
CA SER A 62 8.90 -10.96 1.25
C SER A 62 7.43 -11.01 1.67
N GLU A 63 6.55 -10.41 0.85
CA GLU A 63 5.13 -10.17 1.12
C GLU A 63 4.90 -9.11 2.23
N SER A 64 4.31 -8.00 1.84
CA SER A 64 4.16 -6.84 2.74
C SER A 64 3.36 -7.15 4.01
N MET A 65 2.43 -8.11 3.98
CA MET A 65 1.70 -8.49 5.19
C MET A 65 2.56 -9.33 6.13
N ALA A 66 3.39 -10.23 5.61
CA ALA A 66 4.36 -10.98 6.41
C ALA A 66 5.40 -10.05 7.04
N CYS A 67 5.89 -9.06 6.29
CA CYS A 67 6.76 -8.00 6.81
C CYS A 67 6.09 -7.24 7.97
N ALA A 68 4.81 -6.87 7.80
CA ALA A 68 4.07 -6.13 8.81
C ALA A 68 3.88 -6.92 10.11
N GLU A 69 3.51 -8.19 10.02
CA GLU A 69 3.37 -9.06 11.20
C GLU A 69 4.71 -9.26 11.90
N TYR A 70 5.79 -9.51 11.15
CA TYR A 70 7.13 -9.62 11.73
C TYR A 70 7.53 -8.38 12.52
N ILE A 71 7.26 -7.18 11.97
CA ILE A 71 7.53 -5.91 12.67
C ILE A 71 6.70 -5.79 13.95
N GLU A 72 5.41 -6.18 13.93
CA GLU A 72 4.57 -6.16 15.13
C GLU A 72 5.10 -7.08 16.23
N ASP A 73 5.61 -8.25 15.86
CA ASP A 73 6.09 -9.26 16.80
C ASP A 73 7.44 -8.88 17.43
N ILE A 74 8.39 -8.39 16.63
CA ILE A 74 9.73 -8.05 17.13
C ILE A 74 9.81 -6.67 17.81
N PHE A 75 8.86 -5.78 17.53
CA PHE A 75 8.74 -4.47 18.18
C PHE A 75 7.36 -4.33 18.82
N PRO A 76 7.12 -4.95 19.99
CA PRO A 76 5.81 -4.97 20.64
C PRO A 76 5.38 -3.60 21.21
N GLN A 77 6.29 -2.63 21.31
CA GLN A 77 5.96 -1.25 21.68
C GLN A 77 5.22 -0.55 20.53
N ASN A 78 4.34 0.39 20.87
CA ASN A 78 3.54 1.15 19.90
C ASN A 78 2.84 0.22 18.89
N ARG A 79 2.14 -0.79 19.40
CA ARG A 79 1.42 -1.74 18.55
C ARG A 79 0.39 -1.04 17.66
N LEU A 80 0.39 -1.41 16.38
CA LEU A 80 -0.62 -0.98 15.41
C LEU A 80 -1.71 -2.05 15.18
N LEU A 81 -1.57 -3.20 15.83
CA LEU A 81 -2.61 -4.21 15.94
C LEU A 81 -3.14 -4.24 17.39
N PRO A 82 -4.48 -4.27 17.61
CA PRO A 82 -5.06 -4.45 18.92
C PRO A 82 -4.55 -5.71 19.64
N GLU A 83 -4.50 -5.70 20.97
CA GLU A 83 -4.13 -6.89 21.74
C GLU A 83 -5.22 -7.97 21.71
N ASP A 84 -6.48 -7.57 21.66
CA ASP A 84 -7.60 -8.50 21.51
C ASP A 84 -7.52 -9.21 20.15
N PRO A 85 -7.49 -10.55 20.12
CA PRO A 85 -7.30 -11.32 18.90
C PRO A 85 -8.40 -11.09 17.85
N TYR A 86 -9.65 -10.89 18.29
CA TYR A 86 -10.75 -10.63 17.36
C TYR A 86 -10.62 -9.24 16.74
N ALA A 87 -10.34 -8.22 17.56
CA ALA A 87 -10.11 -6.87 17.06
C ALA A 87 -8.89 -6.81 16.11
N ALA A 88 -7.81 -7.50 16.44
CA ALA A 88 -6.64 -7.63 15.55
C ALA A 88 -7.00 -8.33 14.23
N ALA A 89 -7.82 -9.38 14.27
CA ALA A 89 -8.31 -10.05 13.06
C ALA A 89 -9.17 -9.11 12.20
N LYS A 90 -9.99 -8.24 12.80
CA LYS A 90 -10.78 -7.24 12.08
C LYS A 90 -9.90 -6.17 11.39
N VAL A 91 -8.80 -5.77 12.02
CA VAL A 91 -7.81 -4.88 11.37
C VAL A 91 -7.16 -5.57 10.17
N ARG A 92 -6.74 -6.84 10.30
CA ARG A 92 -6.19 -7.65 9.20
C ARG A 92 -7.20 -7.85 8.07
N GLU A 93 -8.46 -8.09 8.41
CA GLU A 93 -9.54 -8.21 7.43
C GLU A 93 -9.67 -6.96 6.57
N LEU A 94 -9.63 -5.75 7.16
CA LEU A 94 -9.64 -4.49 6.43
C LEU A 94 -8.44 -4.35 5.49
N ILE A 95 -7.24 -4.73 5.94
CA ILE A 95 -6.04 -4.71 5.11
C ILE A 95 -6.21 -5.63 3.91
N ILE A 96 -6.61 -6.88 4.16
CA ILE A 96 -6.83 -7.88 3.11
C ILE A 96 -7.86 -7.40 2.08
N TYR A 97 -8.98 -6.82 2.54
CA TYR A 97 -9.99 -6.27 1.63
C TYR A 97 -9.46 -5.12 0.79
N SER A 98 -8.71 -4.19 1.39
CA SER A 98 -8.13 -3.06 0.66
C SER A 98 -7.09 -3.51 -0.38
N GLU A 99 -6.32 -4.55 -0.08
CA GLU A 99 -5.29 -5.08 -0.98
C GLU A 99 -5.87 -6.01 -2.05
N LEU A 100 -6.57 -7.07 -1.66
CA LEU A 100 -7.00 -8.12 -2.61
C LEU A 100 -8.22 -7.73 -3.43
N HIS A 101 -9.16 -6.99 -2.84
CA HIS A 101 -10.46 -6.72 -3.47
C HIS A 101 -10.59 -5.32 -4.04
N LEU A 102 -9.66 -4.41 -3.70
CA LEU A 102 -9.62 -3.06 -4.25
C LEU A 102 -8.34 -2.81 -5.03
N GLU A 103 -7.18 -2.79 -4.38
CA GLU A 103 -5.91 -2.39 -5.00
C GLU A 103 -5.46 -3.37 -6.09
N LEU A 104 -5.39 -4.69 -5.82
CA LEU A 104 -5.01 -5.68 -6.83
C LEU A 104 -6.00 -5.78 -7.99
N VAL A 105 -7.27 -5.49 -7.72
CA VAL A 105 -8.29 -5.40 -8.79
C VAL A 105 -8.03 -4.16 -9.64
N ALA A 106 -7.85 -2.98 -9.03
CA ALA A 106 -7.54 -1.73 -9.73
C ALA A 106 -6.21 -1.80 -10.50
N ARG A 107 -5.24 -2.58 -10.00
CA ARG A 107 -3.91 -2.77 -10.62
C ARG A 107 -3.99 -3.35 -12.02
N GLN A 108 -5.07 -4.05 -12.38
CA GLN A 108 -5.29 -4.53 -13.74
C GLN A 108 -5.42 -3.38 -14.77
N LEU A 109 -5.71 -2.17 -14.30
CA LEU A 109 -5.84 -0.96 -15.11
C LEU A 109 -4.54 -0.14 -15.19
N TYR A 110 -3.53 -0.42 -14.36
CA TYR A 110 -2.29 0.34 -14.29
C TYR A 110 -1.53 0.43 -15.62
N PRO A 111 -1.50 -0.62 -16.47
CA PRO A 111 -0.86 -0.51 -17.78
C PRO A 111 -1.38 0.68 -18.59
N GLU A 112 -2.69 0.93 -18.58
CA GLU A 112 -3.29 2.06 -19.30
C GLU A 112 -3.20 3.36 -18.50
N ALA A 113 -3.49 3.30 -17.20
CA ALA A 113 -3.51 4.49 -16.36
C ALA A 113 -2.13 5.16 -16.19
N PHE A 114 -1.04 4.37 -16.13
CA PHE A 114 0.27 4.89 -15.73
C PHE A 114 1.41 4.61 -16.71
N PHE A 115 1.26 3.62 -17.59
CA PHE A 115 2.39 3.14 -18.39
C PHE A 115 2.17 3.26 -19.91
N GLY A 116 1.13 3.98 -20.35
CA GLY A 116 0.86 4.25 -21.77
C GLY A 116 0.42 3.02 -22.58
N GLY A 117 0.13 1.91 -21.91
CA GLY A 117 -0.44 0.70 -22.52
C GLY A 117 -1.93 0.82 -22.78
N LYS A 118 -2.54 -0.27 -23.22
CA LYS A 118 -4.00 -0.39 -23.37
C LYS A 118 -4.51 -1.60 -22.62
N VAL A 119 -5.67 -1.46 -21.98
CA VAL A 119 -6.41 -2.53 -21.33
C VAL A 119 -7.65 -2.82 -22.15
N SER A 120 -7.95 -4.09 -22.41
CA SER A 120 -9.14 -4.47 -23.20
C SER A 120 -10.45 -4.02 -22.53
N ASP A 121 -11.47 -3.71 -23.33
CA ASP A 121 -12.77 -3.28 -22.81
C ASP A 121 -13.40 -4.35 -21.90
N GLY A 122 -13.27 -5.63 -22.25
CA GLY A 122 -13.72 -6.73 -21.41
C GLY A 122 -13.02 -6.80 -20.05
N THR A 123 -11.72 -6.46 -20.00
CA THR A 123 -11.00 -6.36 -18.73
C THR A 123 -11.47 -5.16 -17.93
N LYS A 124 -11.64 -3.99 -18.56
CA LYS A 124 -12.18 -2.79 -17.90
C LYS A 124 -13.56 -3.04 -17.29
N GLU A 125 -14.48 -3.63 -18.09
CA GLU A 125 -15.83 -3.93 -17.61
C GLU A 125 -15.82 -4.90 -16.41
N ARG A 126 -15.05 -5.98 -16.49
CA ARG A 126 -14.92 -6.94 -15.40
C ARG A 126 -14.32 -6.28 -14.16
N THR A 127 -13.26 -5.50 -14.33
CA THR A 127 -12.57 -4.79 -13.24
C THR A 127 -13.53 -3.79 -12.56
N TYR A 128 -14.30 -3.03 -13.33
CA TYR A 128 -15.29 -2.11 -12.76
C TYR A 128 -16.34 -2.84 -11.89
N LYS A 129 -16.91 -3.94 -12.39
CA LYS A 129 -17.87 -4.76 -11.62
C LYS A 129 -17.24 -5.30 -10.32
N LEU A 130 -15.99 -5.77 -10.38
CA LEU A 130 -15.27 -6.27 -9.21
C LEU A 130 -14.98 -5.15 -8.20
N LEU A 131 -14.54 -3.98 -8.67
CA LEU A 131 -14.30 -2.82 -7.81
C LEU A 131 -15.59 -2.37 -7.10
N ARG A 132 -16.70 -2.20 -7.83
CA ARG A 132 -17.99 -1.83 -7.23
C ARG A 132 -18.43 -2.82 -6.15
N LYS A 133 -18.29 -4.12 -6.41
CA LYS A 133 -18.58 -5.17 -5.42
C LYS A 133 -17.62 -5.10 -4.23
N GLY A 134 -16.32 -4.93 -4.48
CA GLY A 134 -15.30 -4.82 -3.45
C GLY A 134 -15.52 -3.60 -2.55
N VAL A 135 -15.82 -2.44 -3.13
CA VAL A 135 -16.13 -1.21 -2.38
C VAL A 135 -17.36 -1.38 -1.51
N ALA A 136 -18.44 -1.94 -2.04
CA ALA A 136 -19.66 -2.18 -1.28
C ALA A 136 -19.43 -3.14 -0.09
N ALA A 137 -18.55 -4.14 -0.25
CA ALA A 137 -18.17 -5.05 0.83
C ALA A 137 -17.25 -4.35 1.85
N PHE A 138 -16.25 -3.61 1.38
CA PHE A 138 -15.32 -2.85 2.22
C PHE A 138 -16.03 -1.80 3.07
N ALA A 139 -17.01 -1.08 2.51
CA ALA A 139 -17.83 -0.10 3.22
C ALA A 139 -18.56 -0.68 4.44
N ARG A 140 -18.92 -1.97 4.40
CA ARG A 140 -19.58 -2.64 5.53
C ARG A 140 -18.63 -2.96 6.68
N LEU A 141 -17.32 -3.00 6.41
CA LEU A 141 -16.29 -3.33 7.39
C LEU A 141 -15.67 -2.09 8.02
N THR A 142 -15.64 -0.98 7.28
CA THR A 142 -15.02 0.27 7.69
C THR A 142 -15.91 1.05 8.66
N ARG A 143 -15.27 1.85 9.53
CA ARG A 143 -15.98 2.75 10.46
C ARG A 143 -15.74 4.21 10.17
N PHE A 144 -14.51 4.59 9.76
CA PHE A 144 -14.10 5.98 9.56
C PHE A 144 -14.45 6.91 10.75
N ALA A 145 -14.10 6.47 11.99
CA ALA A 145 -14.47 7.17 13.21
C ALA A 145 -13.30 7.37 14.21
N PRO A 146 -12.32 8.24 13.98
CA PRO A 146 -12.02 8.92 12.70
C PRO A 146 -11.14 8.09 11.76
N PHE A 147 -10.53 6.99 12.27
CA PHE A 147 -9.68 6.08 11.48
C PHE A 147 -10.51 4.97 10.86
N ILE A 148 -9.91 4.25 9.91
CA ILE A 148 -10.65 3.27 9.10
C ILE A 148 -11.26 2.13 9.92
N ALA A 149 -10.58 1.69 10.98
CA ALA A 149 -11.05 0.63 11.87
C ALA A 149 -11.86 1.16 13.07
N GLY A 150 -11.84 2.47 13.36
CA GLY A 150 -12.50 3.07 14.53
C GLY A 150 -11.74 4.25 15.14
N PRO A 151 -11.69 4.36 16.49
CA PRO A 151 -11.16 5.56 17.14
C PRO A 151 -9.62 5.62 17.19
N GLN A 152 -8.93 4.53 16.91
CA GLN A 152 -7.47 4.44 17.01
C GLN A 152 -6.84 4.21 15.63
N PHE A 153 -5.67 4.84 15.41
CA PHE A 153 -4.83 4.54 14.27
C PHE A 153 -4.30 3.11 14.37
N THR A 154 -4.41 2.36 13.29
CA THR A 154 -4.01 0.95 13.22
C THR A 154 -3.21 0.65 11.95
N LEU A 155 -2.70 -0.57 11.85
CA LEU A 155 -2.06 -1.07 10.64
C LEU A 155 -2.97 -0.99 9.38
N ALA A 156 -4.30 -1.04 9.58
CA ALA A 156 -5.24 -0.84 8.49
C ALA A 156 -5.17 0.58 7.90
N ASP A 157 -4.83 1.59 8.70
CA ASP A 157 -4.64 2.96 8.21
C ASP A 157 -3.34 3.09 7.40
N CYS A 158 -2.28 2.37 7.79
CA CYS A 158 -1.05 2.29 7.01
C CYS A 158 -1.32 1.73 5.59
N ALA A 159 -2.18 0.73 5.47
CA ALA A 159 -2.58 0.17 4.19
C ALA A 159 -3.54 1.10 3.44
N ALA A 160 -4.59 1.57 4.09
CA ALA A 160 -5.65 2.35 3.46
C ALA A 160 -5.15 3.65 2.83
N ILE A 161 -4.32 4.42 3.55
CA ILE A 161 -3.84 5.72 3.06
C ILE A 161 -2.94 5.61 1.82
N VAL A 162 -2.27 4.49 1.63
CA VAL A 162 -1.39 4.27 0.47
C VAL A 162 -2.09 3.55 -0.69
N HIS A 163 -3.16 2.81 -0.43
CA HIS A 163 -3.87 2.03 -1.46
C HIS A 163 -5.12 2.73 -1.99
N LEU A 164 -5.99 3.23 -1.12
CA LEU A 164 -7.28 3.79 -1.53
C LEU A 164 -7.17 5.02 -2.44
N PRO A 165 -6.23 5.98 -2.22
CA PRO A 165 -6.06 7.09 -3.16
C PRO A 165 -5.67 6.64 -4.57
N LEU A 166 -4.92 5.54 -4.72
CA LEU A 166 -4.58 4.98 -6.03
C LEU A 166 -5.80 4.36 -6.71
N VAL A 167 -6.63 3.63 -5.94
CA VAL A 167 -7.89 3.06 -6.47
C VAL A 167 -8.80 4.16 -6.98
N SER A 168 -8.99 5.25 -6.20
CA SER A 168 -9.76 6.42 -6.60
C SER A 168 -9.19 7.07 -7.87
N MET A 169 -7.87 7.31 -7.90
CA MET A 169 -7.22 7.95 -9.05
C MET A 169 -7.36 7.12 -10.32
N VAL A 170 -7.09 5.83 -10.26
CA VAL A 170 -7.17 4.92 -11.43
C VAL A 170 -8.59 4.80 -11.93
N SER A 171 -9.57 4.68 -11.05
CA SER A 171 -10.97 4.59 -11.47
C SER A 171 -11.44 5.86 -12.17
N LYS A 172 -11.06 7.04 -11.67
CA LYS A 172 -11.34 8.32 -12.35
C LYS A 172 -10.67 8.42 -13.72
N MET A 173 -9.42 8.00 -13.83
CA MET A 173 -8.68 8.06 -15.10
C MET A 173 -9.29 7.16 -16.17
N ILE A 174 -9.74 5.96 -15.81
CA ILE A 174 -10.20 4.94 -16.76
C ILE A 174 -11.71 5.03 -17.03
N TYR A 175 -12.50 5.33 -16.01
CA TYR A 175 -13.96 5.31 -16.09
C TYR A 175 -14.62 6.70 -16.03
N GLY A 176 -13.84 7.75 -15.67
CA GLY A 176 -14.42 9.06 -15.36
C GLY A 176 -15.25 9.08 -14.07
N ASP A 177 -15.20 8.00 -13.28
CA ASP A 177 -15.97 7.77 -12.06
C ASP A 177 -15.06 7.36 -10.90
N ASP A 178 -15.30 7.92 -9.71
CA ASP A 178 -14.61 7.53 -8.50
C ASP A 178 -15.38 6.40 -7.80
N VAL A 179 -14.90 5.19 -7.91
CA VAL A 179 -15.55 4.04 -7.25
C VAL A 179 -15.62 4.16 -5.74
N LEU A 180 -14.82 5.05 -5.12
CA LEU A 180 -14.80 5.32 -3.68
C LEU A 180 -15.61 6.56 -3.29
N ALA A 181 -16.34 7.21 -4.20
CA ALA A 181 -17.02 8.48 -3.97
C ALA A 181 -18.02 8.45 -2.79
N GLU A 182 -18.64 7.29 -2.51
CA GLU A 182 -19.59 7.12 -1.40
C GLU A 182 -18.92 6.93 -0.03
N LEU A 183 -17.60 6.73 0.02
CA LEU A 183 -16.84 6.65 1.26
C LEU A 183 -16.36 8.05 1.69
N PRO A 184 -16.19 8.32 3.00
CA PRO A 184 -15.74 9.62 3.50
C PRO A 184 -14.22 9.83 3.28
N MET A 185 -13.75 9.53 2.05
CA MET A 185 -12.32 9.53 1.70
C MET A 185 -11.68 10.90 1.84
N LYS A 186 -12.42 11.98 1.55
CA LYS A 186 -11.87 13.34 1.62
C LYS A 186 -11.47 13.69 3.05
N ASP A 187 -12.36 13.45 4.01
CA ASP A 187 -12.13 13.79 5.41
C ASP A 187 -11.07 12.87 6.01
N TYR A 188 -11.10 11.58 5.68
CA TYR A 188 -10.08 10.62 6.09
C TYR A 188 -8.68 10.99 5.57
N ILE A 189 -8.53 11.29 4.29
CA ILE A 189 -7.24 11.70 3.71
C ILE A 189 -6.78 13.03 4.32
N GLY A 190 -7.69 13.97 4.58
CA GLY A 190 -7.41 15.21 5.28
C GLY A 190 -6.80 14.93 6.65
N LEU A 191 -7.47 14.13 7.48
CA LEU A 191 -6.97 13.72 8.79
C LEU A 191 -5.60 13.03 8.70
N MET A 192 -5.45 12.07 7.79
CA MET A 192 -4.20 11.32 7.64
C MET A 192 -3.03 12.24 7.22
N ASN A 193 -3.28 13.22 6.38
CA ASN A 193 -2.26 14.18 5.94
C ASN A 193 -1.81 15.16 7.04
N GLU A 194 -2.48 15.22 8.18
CA GLU A 194 -1.96 15.98 9.34
C GLU A 194 -0.79 15.27 10.04
N ARG A 195 -0.68 13.96 9.90
CA ARG A 195 0.37 13.15 10.53
C ARG A 195 1.73 13.40 9.87
N ALA A 196 2.76 13.66 10.68
CA ALA A 196 4.11 13.92 10.20
C ALA A 196 4.68 12.73 9.38
N THR A 197 4.39 11.51 9.80
CA THR A 197 4.79 10.26 9.14
C THR A 197 4.18 10.12 7.75
N VAL A 198 2.90 10.44 7.59
CA VAL A 198 2.20 10.43 6.30
C VAL A 198 2.73 11.53 5.38
N LYS A 199 3.00 12.73 5.92
CA LYS A 199 3.65 13.82 5.16
C LYS A 199 5.01 13.40 4.61
N SER A 200 5.84 12.76 5.45
CA SER A 200 7.15 12.25 5.04
C SER A 200 7.04 11.21 3.93
N VAL A 201 6.19 10.18 4.13
CA VAL A 201 5.98 9.13 3.12
C VAL A 201 5.46 9.71 1.79
N ASN A 202 4.56 10.69 1.84
CA ASN A 202 4.04 11.35 0.64
C ASN A 202 5.11 12.18 -0.09
N ALA A 203 6.01 12.85 0.65
CA ALA A 203 7.13 13.59 0.06
C ALA A 203 8.09 12.64 -0.67
N ASP A 204 8.47 11.53 -0.03
CA ASP A 204 9.36 10.54 -0.62
C ASP A 204 8.73 9.86 -1.84
N ARG A 205 7.42 9.56 -1.76
CA ARG A 205 6.66 9.02 -2.90
C ARG A 205 6.68 9.98 -4.09
N LYS A 206 6.48 11.27 -3.85
CA LYS A 206 6.52 12.29 -4.90
C LYS A 206 7.89 12.34 -5.57
N ALA A 207 8.95 12.45 -4.78
CA ALA A 207 10.34 12.48 -5.29
C ALA A 207 10.68 11.20 -6.08
N SER A 208 10.31 10.02 -5.57
CA SER A 208 10.54 8.75 -6.27
C SER A 208 9.76 8.64 -7.59
N THR A 209 8.53 9.15 -7.63
CA THR A 209 7.72 9.18 -8.87
C THR A 209 8.34 10.09 -9.92
N GLU A 210 8.84 11.26 -9.53
CA GLU A 210 9.52 12.20 -10.41
C GLU A 210 10.80 11.57 -11.02
N LEU A 211 11.59 10.86 -10.20
CA LEU A 211 12.76 10.12 -10.69
C LEU A 211 12.40 9.02 -11.69
N MET A 212 11.32 8.26 -11.43
CA MET A 212 10.85 7.23 -12.37
C MET A 212 10.41 7.82 -13.71
N LEU A 213 9.70 8.93 -13.68
CA LEU A 213 9.25 9.61 -14.91
C LEU A 213 10.45 10.15 -15.70
N ALA A 214 11.42 10.78 -15.04
CA ALA A 214 12.64 11.26 -15.68
C ALA A 214 13.42 10.12 -16.35
N ALA A 215 13.59 8.99 -15.65
CA ALA A 215 14.28 7.81 -16.20
C ALA A 215 13.55 7.16 -17.38
N SER A 216 12.22 7.28 -17.45
CA SER A 216 11.43 6.76 -18.58
C SER A 216 11.57 7.61 -19.84
N LEU A 217 11.81 8.91 -19.70
CA LEU A 217 12.01 9.85 -20.82
C LEU A 217 13.40 9.72 -21.46
N THR A 218 14.40 9.27 -20.69
CA THR A 218 15.77 9.07 -21.20
C THR A 218 15.98 7.75 -21.93
N LYS A 219 15.01 6.83 -21.88
CA LYS A 219 15.07 5.52 -22.57
C LYS A 219 14.32 5.49 -23.91
N LYS A 220 13.77 6.60 -24.34
CA LYS A 220 13.18 6.81 -25.69
C LYS A 220 14.12 7.57 -26.59
#